data_e698d31e1c67c0b6b06d2f714e296a0a
#
_entry.id   e698d31e1c67c0b6b06d2f714e296a0a
#
_cell.length_a   1.000
_cell.length_b   1.000
_cell.length_c   1.000
_cell.angle_alpha   90.00
_cell.angle_beta   90.00
_cell.angle_gamma   90.00
#
_symmetry.space_group_name_H-M   'P 1'
#
loop_
_entity.id
_entity.type
_entity.pdbx_description
1 polymer ?
#
loop_
_entity_poly.entity_id
_entity_poly.type
_entity_poly.pdbx_seq_one_letter_code
_entity_poly.pdbx_strand_id
1 'polypeptide(L)'
;VSIASFQWKSFSFASKLALEIAEKAIEQSWPKNLLLNLNIPPCEEKEMGKLVWTRLSIRQYEEQFIRRVDPRGNTYFWMAGEAVKDLQSAGDGPKGWPSDVSQIALCSPSLTPIQPDLFWRGDLNDLPKLI
;
A
#
# COMPACT_ATOMS: atom_id res chain seq x y z
N VAL A 1 -5.19 -8.63 2.44
CA VAL A 1 -5.79 -7.77 3.48
C VAL A 1 -4.76 -7.48 4.55
N SER A 2 -4.64 -6.23 4.92
CA SER A 2 -3.69 -5.76 5.92
C SER A 2 -4.38 -4.82 6.91
N ILE A 3 -4.00 -4.88 8.18
CA ILE A 3 -4.31 -3.85 9.16
C ILE A 3 -3.04 -3.01 9.33
N ALA A 4 -3.15 -1.71 9.14
CA ALA A 4 -2.02 -0.79 9.13
C ALA A 4 -1.50 -0.45 10.55
N SER A 5 -1.32 -1.48 11.39
CA SER A 5 -0.80 -1.34 12.75
C SER A 5 -0.17 -2.64 13.25
N PHE A 6 0.94 -2.53 13.97
CA PHE A 6 1.58 -3.66 14.68
C PHE A 6 0.92 -3.99 16.03
N GLN A 7 0.06 -3.12 16.55
CA GLN A 7 -0.53 -3.24 17.89
C GLN A 7 -2.02 -3.58 17.88
N TRP A 8 -2.64 -3.65 16.68
CA TRP A 8 -4.07 -3.90 16.57
C TRP A 8 -4.42 -5.34 16.95
N LYS A 9 -5.43 -5.52 17.80
CA LYS A 9 -5.79 -6.82 18.35
C LYS A 9 -7.11 -7.40 17.83
N SER A 10 -7.93 -6.60 17.13
CA SER A 10 -9.21 -7.05 16.63
C SER A 10 -9.22 -7.15 15.11
N PHE A 11 -9.59 -8.31 14.59
CA PHE A 11 -9.69 -8.57 13.15
C PHE A 11 -11.14 -8.67 12.67
N SER A 12 -12.12 -8.51 13.56
CA SER A 12 -13.53 -8.73 13.26
C SER A 12 -14.04 -7.87 12.11
N PHE A 13 -13.81 -6.55 12.18
CA PHE A 13 -14.21 -5.63 11.12
C PHE A 13 -13.47 -5.94 9.79
N ALA A 14 -12.16 -6.14 9.86
CA ALA A 14 -11.35 -6.44 8.68
C ALA A 14 -11.80 -7.72 7.96
N SER A 15 -12.15 -8.76 8.73
CA SER A 15 -12.65 -10.03 8.19
C SER A 15 -14.01 -9.89 7.51
N LYS A 16 -14.93 -9.15 8.13
CA LYS A 16 -16.25 -8.87 7.55
C LYS A 16 -16.13 -8.12 6.24
N LEU A 17 -15.37 -7.01 6.24
CA LEU A 17 -15.18 -6.19 5.05
C LEU A 17 -14.48 -6.96 3.93
N ALA A 18 -13.49 -7.78 4.26
CA ALA A 18 -12.81 -8.62 3.28
C ALA A 18 -13.75 -9.65 2.65
N LEU A 19 -14.63 -10.26 3.45
CA LEU A 19 -15.64 -11.21 2.97
C LEU A 19 -16.64 -10.53 2.03
N GLU A 20 -17.18 -9.37 2.41
CA GLU A 20 -18.09 -8.60 1.57
C GLU A 20 -17.50 -8.23 0.22
N ILE A 21 -16.20 -7.85 0.20
CA ILE A 21 -15.49 -7.55 -1.04
C ILE A 21 -15.33 -8.81 -1.89
N ALA A 22 -14.97 -9.94 -1.28
CA ALA A 22 -14.80 -11.21 -1.99
C ALA A 22 -16.13 -11.71 -2.60
N GLU A 23 -17.22 -11.62 -1.87
CA GLU A 23 -18.58 -11.97 -2.36
C GLU A 23 -18.96 -11.11 -3.57
N LYS A 24 -18.79 -9.78 -3.47
CA LYS A 24 -19.04 -8.86 -4.60
C LYS A 24 -18.16 -9.15 -5.81
N ALA A 25 -16.89 -9.49 -5.60
CA ALA A 25 -15.98 -9.82 -6.69
C ALA A 25 -16.42 -11.08 -7.46
N ILE A 26 -16.97 -12.06 -6.76
CA ILE A 26 -17.51 -13.28 -7.35
C ILE A 26 -18.83 -13.00 -8.08
N GLU A 27 -19.78 -12.32 -7.42
CA GLU A 27 -21.10 -12.01 -7.97
C GLU A 27 -21.02 -11.15 -9.23
N GLN A 28 -20.13 -10.15 -9.25
CA GLN A 28 -19.99 -9.20 -10.34
C GLN A 28 -18.98 -9.64 -11.41
N SER A 29 -18.39 -10.82 -11.28
CA SER A 29 -17.41 -11.36 -12.23
C SER A 29 -16.27 -10.37 -12.53
N TRP A 30 -15.61 -9.89 -11.50
CA TRP A 30 -14.51 -8.94 -11.65
C TRP A 30 -13.36 -9.52 -12.51
N PRO A 31 -12.49 -8.67 -13.10
CA PRO A 31 -11.43 -9.12 -14.01
C PRO A 31 -10.53 -10.18 -13.37
N LYS A 32 -10.25 -11.27 -14.10
CA LYS A 32 -9.45 -12.42 -13.61
C LYS A 32 -8.02 -12.07 -13.18
N ASN A 33 -7.46 -11.00 -13.75
CA ASN A 33 -6.09 -10.56 -13.46
C ASN A 33 -6.05 -9.42 -12.43
N LEU A 34 -7.14 -9.19 -11.72
CA LEU A 34 -7.23 -8.17 -10.69
C LEU A 34 -6.78 -8.75 -9.35
N LEU A 35 -5.73 -8.15 -8.77
CA LEU A 35 -5.35 -8.32 -7.38
C LEU A 35 -5.86 -7.12 -6.60
N LEU A 36 -6.46 -7.36 -5.44
CA LEU A 36 -6.97 -6.31 -4.57
C LEU A 36 -6.11 -6.20 -3.31
N ASN A 37 -5.55 -5.02 -3.07
CA ASN A 37 -4.87 -4.69 -1.83
C ASN A 37 -5.83 -3.91 -0.92
N LEU A 38 -6.32 -4.56 0.12
CA LEU A 38 -7.19 -3.97 1.13
C LEU A 38 -6.37 -3.61 2.37
N ASN A 39 -6.29 -2.33 2.71
CA ASN A 39 -5.70 -1.84 3.94
C ASN A 39 -6.77 -1.26 4.86
N ILE A 40 -6.73 -1.66 6.12
CA ILE A 40 -7.65 -1.24 7.17
C ILE A 40 -6.89 -0.33 8.15
N PRO A 41 -7.38 0.89 8.42
CA PRO A 41 -6.76 1.77 9.40
C PRO A 41 -6.94 1.24 10.82
N PRO A 42 -6.02 1.54 11.76
CA PRO A 42 -6.10 1.13 13.15
C PRO A 42 -7.03 2.07 13.95
N CYS A 43 -8.29 2.14 13.55
CA CYS A 43 -9.32 2.98 14.15
C CYS A 43 -10.45 2.11 14.70
N GLU A 44 -11.19 2.61 15.67
CA GLU A 44 -12.40 1.98 16.17
C GLU A 44 -13.48 1.93 15.07
N GLU A 45 -14.26 0.85 15.03
CA GLU A 45 -15.28 0.64 13.98
C GLU A 45 -16.25 1.82 13.82
N LYS A 46 -16.61 2.47 14.93
CA LYS A 46 -17.49 3.66 14.96
C LYS A 46 -16.88 4.92 14.34
N GLU A 47 -15.56 4.97 14.26
CA GLU A 47 -14.78 6.07 13.69
C GLU A 47 -14.35 5.79 12.25
N MET A 48 -14.59 4.56 11.80
CA MET A 48 -14.19 4.10 10.49
C MET A 48 -14.97 4.82 9.39
N GLY A 49 -14.23 5.40 8.45
CA GLY A 49 -14.79 6.00 7.26
C GLY A 49 -15.27 4.95 6.24
N LYS A 50 -15.78 5.42 5.11
CA LYS A 50 -16.20 4.54 4.01
C LYS A 50 -14.99 3.92 3.31
N LEU A 51 -15.19 2.72 2.76
CA LEU A 51 -14.23 2.09 1.85
C LEU A 51 -14.03 2.96 0.60
N VAL A 52 -12.78 3.23 0.24
CA VAL A 52 -12.43 4.11 -0.88
C VAL A 52 -11.50 3.38 -1.86
N TRP A 53 -11.77 3.52 -3.16
CA TRP A 53 -10.82 3.13 -4.20
C TRP A 53 -9.60 4.05 -4.16
N THR A 54 -8.42 3.44 -4.15
CA THR A 54 -7.16 4.18 -4.00
C THR A 54 -6.12 3.73 -5.03
N ARG A 55 -5.11 4.55 -5.21
CA ARG A 55 -3.85 4.17 -5.85
C ARG A 55 -2.81 3.78 -4.80
N LEU A 56 -1.80 3.02 -5.18
CA LEU A 56 -0.63 2.82 -4.32
C LEU A 56 0.10 4.14 -4.13
N SER A 57 0.52 4.40 -2.91
CA SER A 57 1.46 5.48 -2.61
C SER A 57 2.90 5.06 -2.94
N ILE A 58 3.71 6.01 -3.38
CA ILE A 58 5.16 5.84 -3.48
C ILE A 58 5.78 6.58 -2.30
N ARG A 59 6.28 5.82 -1.33
CA ARG A 59 6.93 6.39 -0.14
C ARG A 59 8.40 6.62 -0.38
N GLN A 60 8.85 7.82 -0.04
CA GLN A 60 10.27 8.11 0.13
C GLN A 60 10.65 7.85 1.58
N TYR A 61 11.72 7.11 1.78
CA TYR A 61 12.34 6.90 3.09
C TYR A 61 13.58 7.77 3.21
N GLU A 62 13.87 8.27 4.41
CA GLU A 62 15.19 8.82 4.68
C GLU A 62 16.19 7.66 4.65
N GLU A 63 17.17 7.76 3.75
CA GLU A 63 18.26 6.78 3.67
C GLU A 63 19.26 7.05 4.78
N GLN A 64 18.99 6.57 5.97
CA GLN A 64 19.93 6.62 7.10
C GLN A 64 20.52 5.24 7.36
N PHE A 65 21.83 5.13 7.21
CA PHE A 65 22.59 3.96 7.63
C PHE A 65 23.33 4.25 8.93
N ILE A 66 22.94 3.59 10.01
CA ILE A 66 23.60 3.70 11.31
C ILE A 66 24.64 2.58 11.41
N ARG A 67 25.93 2.98 11.46
CA ARG A 67 27.01 2.04 11.69
C ARG A 67 26.98 1.53 13.13
N ARG A 68 27.03 0.21 13.31
CA ARG A 68 27.11 -0.46 14.60
C ARG A 68 28.18 -1.54 14.59
N VAL A 69 28.58 -1.99 15.77
CA VAL A 69 29.54 -3.09 15.94
C VAL A 69 28.86 -4.17 16.79
N ASP A 70 28.96 -5.43 16.36
CA ASP A 70 28.43 -6.57 17.10
C ASP A 70 29.35 -6.92 18.28
N PRO A 71 28.92 -7.80 19.23
CA PRO A 71 29.76 -8.23 20.36
C PRO A 71 31.05 -8.97 19.96
N ARG A 72 31.18 -9.41 18.71
CA ARG A 72 32.36 -10.06 18.15
C ARG A 72 33.33 -9.10 17.43
N GLY A 73 32.99 -7.80 17.43
CA GLY A 73 33.80 -6.76 16.80
C GLY A 73 33.52 -6.54 15.30
N ASN A 74 32.53 -7.21 14.72
CA ASN A 74 32.19 -7.00 13.31
C ASN A 74 31.35 -5.75 13.12
N THR A 75 31.70 -4.95 12.12
CA THR A 75 30.90 -3.78 11.73
C THR A 75 29.71 -4.21 10.87
N TYR A 76 28.52 -3.71 11.21
CA TYR A 76 27.34 -3.81 10.38
C TYR A 76 26.60 -2.47 10.30
N PHE A 77 25.74 -2.32 9.29
CA PHE A 77 24.97 -1.12 9.08
C PHE A 77 23.48 -1.46 9.28
N TRP A 78 22.86 -0.71 10.17
CA TRP A 78 21.41 -0.77 10.37
C TRP A 78 20.76 0.24 9.44
N MET A 79 19.89 -0.21 8.56
CA MET A 79 19.07 0.68 7.78
C MET A 79 17.99 1.25 8.70
N ALA A 80 18.13 2.51 9.06
CA ALA A 80 17.18 3.28 9.84
C ALA A 80 16.65 4.39 8.95
N GLY A 81 15.35 4.56 8.91
CA GLY A 81 14.71 5.65 8.18
C GLY A 81 13.22 5.57 8.35
N GLU A 82 12.61 6.72 8.55
CA GLU A 82 11.16 6.83 8.56
C GLU A 82 10.66 7.22 7.16
N ALA A 83 9.43 6.81 6.83
CA ALA A 83 8.78 7.24 5.60
C ALA A 83 8.46 8.73 5.70
N VAL A 84 9.15 9.56 4.90
CA VAL A 84 9.07 11.02 5.03
C VAL A 84 7.96 11.61 4.18
N LYS A 85 7.69 11.05 2.99
CA LYS A 85 6.73 11.60 2.03
C LYS A 85 6.08 10.54 1.16
N ASP A 86 4.83 10.79 0.78
CA ASP A 86 4.25 10.20 -0.43
C ASP A 86 4.71 11.06 -1.62
N LEU A 87 5.52 10.49 -2.52
CA LEU A 87 6.10 11.21 -3.67
C LEU A 87 5.08 11.55 -4.76
N GLN A 88 3.92 10.93 -4.74
CA GLN A 88 2.88 11.20 -5.72
C GLN A 88 1.92 12.27 -5.21
N SER A 89 1.80 13.35 -5.98
CA SER A 89 0.79 14.37 -5.74
C SER A 89 -0.63 13.79 -5.80
N ALA A 90 -1.55 14.39 -5.05
CA ALA A 90 -2.96 14.08 -5.18
C ALA A 90 -3.39 14.34 -6.63
N GLY A 91 -3.74 13.30 -7.37
CA GLY A 91 -4.10 13.41 -8.79
C GLY A 91 -3.25 12.61 -9.77
N ASP A 92 -2.10 12.08 -9.36
CA ASP A 92 -1.21 11.29 -10.24
C ASP A 92 -1.74 9.88 -10.56
N GLY A 93 -2.86 9.49 -9.99
CA GLY A 93 -3.53 8.22 -10.30
C GLY A 93 -4.65 8.38 -11.34
N PRO A 94 -5.17 7.26 -11.86
CA PRO A 94 -6.32 7.28 -12.76
C PRO A 94 -7.49 8.06 -12.13
N LYS A 95 -8.02 9.07 -12.82
CA LYS A 95 -9.19 9.87 -12.38
C LYS A 95 -9.03 10.57 -11.01
N GLY A 96 -7.79 10.91 -10.59
CA GLY A 96 -7.57 11.62 -9.34
C GLY A 96 -7.84 10.79 -8.07
N TRP A 97 -7.68 9.49 -8.11
CA TRP A 97 -7.86 8.64 -6.93
C TRP A 97 -6.89 9.04 -5.81
N PRO A 98 -7.35 9.08 -4.56
CA PRO A 98 -6.48 9.37 -3.43
C PRO A 98 -5.46 8.22 -3.22
N SER A 99 -4.37 8.50 -2.52
CA SER A 99 -3.43 7.45 -2.13
C SER A 99 -3.97 6.60 -0.97
N ASP A 100 -3.57 5.33 -0.92
CA ASP A 100 -3.91 4.42 0.17
C ASP A 100 -3.47 4.97 1.53
N VAL A 101 -2.24 5.52 1.60
CA VAL A 101 -1.70 6.14 2.83
C VAL A 101 -2.55 7.31 3.31
N SER A 102 -2.99 8.18 2.39
CA SER A 102 -3.83 9.32 2.76
C SER A 102 -5.17 8.89 3.34
N GLN A 103 -5.77 7.81 2.82
CA GLN A 103 -7.05 7.31 3.33
C GLN A 103 -6.89 6.63 4.69
N ILE A 104 -5.83 5.86 4.88
CA ILE A 104 -5.51 5.27 6.19
C ILE A 104 -5.34 6.36 7.26
N ALA A 105 -4.67 7.47 6.93
CA ALA A 105 -4.53 8.61 7.85
C ALA A 105 -5.87 9.29 8.20
N LEU A 106 -6.88 9.17 7.33
CA LEU A 106 -8.24 9.67 7.54
C LEU A 106 -9.18 8.63 8.16
N CYS A 107 -8.66 7.54 8.71
CA CYS A 107 -9.44 6.42 9.24
C CYS A 107 -10.40 5.79 8.21
N SER A 108 -10.11 5.88 6.92
CA SER A 108 -10.90 5.26 5.85
C SER A 108 -10.19 4.02 5.30
N PRO A 109 -10.86 2.85 5.22
CA PRO A 109 -10.31 1.68 4.56
C PRO A 109 -10.02 1.96 3.09
N SER A 110 -8.88 1.49 2.60
CA SER A 110 -8.45 1.68 1.23
C SER A 110 -8.45 0.37 0.45
N LEU A 111 -8.94 0.41 -0.79
CA LEU A 111 -8.94 -0.72 -1.71
C LEU A 111 -8.21 -0.32 -2.98
N THR A 112 -7.04 -0.90 -3.19
CA THR A 112 -6.19 -0.57 -4.34
C THR A 112 -6.20 -1.73 -5.35
N PRO A 113 -6.64 -1.51 -6.58
CA PRO A 113 -6.53 -2.49 -7.65
C PRO A 113 -5.08 -2.57 -8.13
N ILE A 114 -4.55 -3.78 -8.22
CA ILE A 114 -3.18 -4.05 -8.64
C ILE A 114 -3.21 -5.10 -9.75
N GLN A 115 -2.31 -5.00 -10.70
CA GLN A 115 -2.05 -6.05 -11.67
C GLN A 115 -0.76 -6.78 -11.29
N PRO A 116 -0.75 -8.12 -11.28
CA PRO A 116 0.47 -8.90 -10.95
C PRO A 116 1.58 -8.76 -11.99
N ASP A 117 1.22 -8.39 -13.23
CA ASP A 117 2.17 -8.26 -14.33
C ASP A 117 2.93 -6.93 -14.22
N LEU A 118 4.20 -7.04 -13.82
CA LEU A 118 5.13 -5.92 -13.69
C LEU A 118 5.96 -5.68 -14.97
N PHE A 119 5.67 -6.42 -16.06
CA PHE A 119 6.38 -6.26 -17.31
C PHE A 119 6.06 -4.92 -17.96
N TRP A 120 7.09 -4.21 -18.40
CA TRP A 120 6.93 -2.97 -19.17
C TRP A 120 6.24 -3.25 -20.51
N ARG A 121 5.09 -2.60 -20.74
CA ARG A 121 4.28 -2.75 -21.96
C ARG A 121 4.22 -1.48 -22.80
N GLY A 122 5.06 -0.50 -22.48
CA GLY A 122 5.24 0.69 -23.33
C GLY A 122 6.07 0.40 -24.56
N ASP A 123 6.29 1.42 -25.39
CA ASP A 123 7.13 1.30 -26.59
C ASP A 123 8.60 1.10 -26.17
N LEU A 124 9.28 0.13 -26.79
CA LEU A 124 10.70 -0.11 -26.58
C LEU A 124 11.57 1.06 -27.05
N ASN A 125 11.05 1.91 -27.94
CA ASN A 125 11.74 3.12 -28.39
C ASN A 125 11.80 4.21 -27.31
N ASP A 126 10.94 4.12 -26.28
CA ASP A 126 10.96 5.02 -25.13
C ASP A 126 12.03 4.64 -24.11
N LEU A 127 12.65 3.45 -24.26
CA LEU A 127 13.72 3.00 -23.38
C LEU A 127 15.07 3.56 -23.85
N PRO A 128 15.99 3.89 -22.91
CA PRO A 128 17.34 4.31 -23.27
C PRO A 128 18.04 3.19 -24.03
N LYS A 129 18.86 3.55 -25.01
CA LYS A 129 19.67 2.59 -25.75
C LYS A 129 20.62 1.89 -24.77
N LEU A 130 20.66 0.56 -24.86
CA LEU A 130 21.67 -0.22 -24.14
C LEU A 130 23.06 0.12 -24.70
N ILE A 131 24.04 0.25 -23.80
CA ILE A 131 25.45 0.52 -24.13
C ILE A 131 26.05 -0.69 -24.81
#